data_ad69bd56d3806780388002fe1bc2efc6
#
_entry.id   ad69bd56d3806780388002fe1bc2efc6
#
_cell.length_a   1.000
_cell.length_b   1.000
_cell.length_c   1.000
_cell.angle_alpha   90.00
_cell.angle_beta   90.00
_cell.angle_gamma   90.00
#
_symmetry.space_group_name_H-M   'P 1'
#
loop_
_entity.id
_entity.type
_entity.pdbx_description
1 polymer ?
#
loop_
_entity_poly.entity_id
_entity_poly.type
_entity_poly.pdbx_seq_one_letter_code
_entity_poly.pdbx_strand_id
1 'polypeptide(L)'
;TDCKGAEIQKDKEGKISGINFVAIDNKNDSTYVITYETSVTPQSYDQPVNNQVNFNNKEISFSKWAGVNVPGTHRDVKVTKNLTAHNEETENNRYELSWESTFTIPSTGADAGAWFVDELTNNTSDNTAHYMTYQQVKDVFDKAKNIFGDTIYNFKVKSGDHEYDFYSLNSETDAKFTRFSFEFKDKFVPSNSNKDGYKVTLKYKSYADYSAGGELEFKNNVNFWNVNANDSFKTTKDIKSSIVKSDGNNNTADTYVKTTDSGYDGTLTWIVMVTMDKNATKYTITDNMPEGISVQNVTVKLKYNN
;
A
#
# COMPACT_ATOMS: atom_id res chain seq x y z
N THR A 1 -22.00 4.04 -49.34
CA THR A 1 -21.10 5.19 -49.63
C THR A 1 -19.71 4.76 -49.19
N ASP A 2 -18.86 4.43 -50.16
CA ASP A 2 -17.52 3.90 -49.92
C ASP A 2 -16.64 4.96 -49.28
N CYS A 3 -16.03 4.67 -48.13
CA CYS A 3 -14.95 5.47 -47.57
C CYS A 3 -13.76 5.46 -48.55
N LYS A 4 -13.70 6.48 -49.39
CA LYS A 4 -12.52 6.71 -50.22
C LYS A 4 -11.44 7.31 -49.34
N GLY A 5 -10.41 6.55 -48.98
CA GLY A 5 -9.22 7.05 -48.36
C GLY A 5 -9.00 6.62 -46.90
N ALA A 6 -8.99 5.34 -46.60
CA ALA A 6 -8.36 4.82 -45.41
C ALA A 6 -6.87 4.62 -45.63
N GLU A 7 -6.03 5.30 -44.87
CA GLU A 7 -4.59 5.10 -44.84
C GLU A 7 -4.20 4.27 -43.62
N ILE A 8 -3.55 3.14 -43.87
CA ILE A 8 -3.05 2.26 -42.82
C ILE A 8 -1.67 2.78 -42.38
N GLN A 9 -1.58 3.19 -41.14
CA GLN A 9 -0.30 3.53 -40.51
C GLN A 9 0.38 2.25 -40.01
N LYS A 10 1.67 2.14 -40.26
CA LYS A 10 2.51 1.04 -39.77
C LYS A 10 3.63 1.60 -38.91
N ASP A 11 3.97 0.87 -37.86
CA ASP A 11 5.16 1.14 -37.04
C ASP A 11 6.46 0.77 -37.76
N LYS A 12 7.59 0.96 -37.09
CA LYS A 12 8.93 0.67 -37.63
C LYS A 12 9.15 -0.82 -37.95
N GLU A 13 8.33 -1.70 -37.40
CA GLU A 13 8.37 -3.14 -37.57
C GLU A 13 7.38 -3.61 -38.65
N GLY A 14 6.65 -2.67 -39.27
CA GLY A 14 5.67 -2.96 -40.31
C GLY A 14 4.30 -3.38 -39.79
N LYS A 15 4.09 -3.32 -38.46
CA LYS A 15 2.83 -3.67 -37.81
C LYS A 15 1.86 -2.47 -37.87
N ILE A 16 0.58 -2.76 -38.09
CA ILE A 16 -0.45 -1.71 -38.14
C ILE A 16 -0.54 -1.01 -36.77
N SER A 17 -0.25 0.28 -36.73
CA SER A 17 -0.29 1.13 -35.54
C SER A 17 -1.47 2.08 -35.53
N GLY A 18 -2.14 2.29 -36.67
CA GLY A 18 -3.31 3.16 -36.76
C GLY A 18 -3.98 3.10 -38.13
N ILE A 19 -5.17 3.66 -38.19
CA ILE A 19 -5.93 3.83 -39.43
C ILE A 19 -6.38 5.29 -39.48
N ASN A 20 -5.98 6.03 -40.53
CA ASN A 20 -6.45 7.38 -40.78
C ASN A 20 -7.54 7.34 -41.86
N PHE A 21 -8.64 8.01 -41.60
CA PHE A 21 -9.69 8.25 -42.59
C PHE A 21 -9.54 9.69 -43.09
N VAL A 22 -9.12 9.83 -44.33
CA VAL A 22 -8.87 11.14 -44.95
C VAL A 22 -10.04 11.51 -45.87
N ALA A 23 -10.54 12.72 -45.70
CA ALA A 23 -11.53 13.36 -46.56
C ALA A 23 -12.84 12.59 -46.74
N ILE A 24 -13.64 12.56 -45.70
CA ILE A 24 -15.05 12.24 -45.80
C ILE A 24 -15.74 13.50 -46.31
N ASP A 25 -16.30 13.47 -47.53
CA ASP A 25 -17.09 14.59 -48.09
C ASP A 25 -18.42 14.67 -47.35
N ASN A 26 -18.55 15.64 -46.47
CA ASN A 26 -19.70 15.79 -45.58
C ASN A 26 -20.59 16.95 -46.06
N LYS A 27 -21.49 16.67 -47.00
CA LYS A 27 -22.43 17.68 -47.53
C LYS A 27 -23.68 17.86 -46.65
N ASN A 28 -23.94 16.95 -45.72
CA ASN A 28 -25.07 16.95 -44.80
C ASN A 28 -24.63 16.36 -43.46
N ASP A 29 -25.43 16.63 -42.41
CA ASP A 29 -25.25 15.97 -41.11
C ASP A 29 -25.37 14.47 -41.27
N SER A 30 -24.25 13.77 -41.24
CA SER A 30 -24.18 12.33 -41.46
C SER A 30 -23.44 11.64 -40.31
N THR A 31 -23.94 10.47 -39.92
CA THR A 31 -23.25 9.60 -38.98
C THR A 31 -22.50 8.52 -39.74
N TYR A 32 -21.23 8.40 -39.50
CA TYR A 32 -20.39 7.35 -40.08
C TYR A 32 -20.09 6.29 -39.02
N VAL A 33 -20.34 5.04 -39.38
CA VAL A 33 -19.98 3.88 -38.54
C VAL A 33 -18.76 3.21 -39.17
N ILE A 34 -17.70 3.13 -38.42
CA ILE A 34 -16.44 2.49 -38.83
C ILE A 34 -16.27 1.24 -37.99
N THR A 35 -16.21 0.10 -38.64
CA THR A 35 -16.01 -1.20 -37.97
C THR A 35 -14.68 -1.78 -38.43
N TYR A 36 -13.88 -2.21 -37.49
CA TYR A 36 -12.63 -2.92 -37.76
C TYR A 36 -12.36 -3.96 -36.67
N GLU A 37 -11.55 -4.94 -37.00
CA GLU A 37 -11.17 -5.99 -36.07
C GLU A 37 -9.68 -5.88 -35.77
N THR A 38 -9.32 -6.15 -34.53
CA THR A 38 -7.92 -6.20 -34.09
C THR A 38 -7.63 -7.56 -33.47
N SER A 39 -6.45 -8.10 -33.75
CA SER A 39 -5.99 -9.32 -33.09
C SER A 39 -5.21 -8.94 -31.83
N VAL A 40 -5.52 -9.62 -30.74
CA VAL A 40 -4.78 -9.51 -29.49
C VAL A 40 -4.05 -10.82 -29.25
N THR A 41 -2.73 -10.78 -29.08
CA THR A 41 -1.99 -11.95 -28.62
C THR A 41 -2.32 -12.20 -27.15
N PRO A 42 -2.94 -13.35 -26.81
CA PRO A 42 -3.27 -13.64 -25.43
C PRO A 42 -2.02 -13.64 -24.57
N GLN A 43 -2.06 -12.92 -23.47
CA GLN A 43 -1.04 -12.99 -22.42
C GLN A 43 -1.44 -14.09 -21.43
N SER A 44 -0.53 -14.40 -20.54
CA SER A 44 -0.78 -15.38 -19.48
C SER A 44 -1.80 -14.89 -18.44
N TYR A 45 -2.04 -13.59 -18.34
CA TYR A 45 -2.93 -12.93 -17.40
C TYR A 45 -3.99 -12.08 -18.11
N ASP A 46 -5.05 -11.74 -17.40
CA ASP A 46 -6.05 -10.79 -17.88
C ASP A 46 -5.42 -9.43 -18.15
N GLN A 47 -5.59 -8.93 -19.37
CA GLN A 47 -5.00 -7.65 -19.74
C GLN A 47 -6.07 -6.67 -20.24
N PRO A 48 -6.05 -5.42 -19.74
CA PRO A 48 -6.87 -4.38 -20.35
C PRO A 48 -6.28 -4.00 -21.69
N VAL A 49 -7.08 -4.12 -22.75
CA VAL A 49 -6.76 -3.62 -24.09
C VAL A 49 -7.56 -2.35 -24.31
N ASN A 50 -6.87 -1.24 -24.41
CA ASN A 50 -7.48 0.06 -24.60
C ASN A 50 -7.27 0.52 -26.05
N ASN A 51 -8.30 1.07 -26.63
CA ASN A 51 -8.27 1.69 -27.93
C ASN A 51 -8.73 3.15 -27.84
N GLN A 52 -8.02 4.04 -28.50
CA GLN A 52 -8.35 5.45 -28.56
C GLN A 52 -8.67 5.84 -29.99
N VAL A 53 -9.80 6.51 -30.14
CA VAL A 53 -10.17 7.17 -31.41
C VAL A 53 -10.02 8.66 -31.22
N ASN A 54 -9.28 9.29 -32.12
CA ASN A 54 -9.11 10.73 -32.20
C ASN A 54 -9.86 11.25 -33.42
N PHE A 55 -10.64 12.28 -33.20
CA PHE A 55 -11.28 13.03 -34.26
C PHE A 55 -10.72 14.44 -34.27
N ASN A 56 -10.21 14.86 -35.43
CA ASN A 56 -9.66 16.19 -35.63
C ASN A 56 -10.22 16.78 -36.91
N ASN A 57 -10.76 17.97 -36.83
CA ASN A 57 -11.02 18.83 -37.98
C ASN A 57 -10.42 20.23 -37.70
N LYS A 58 -10.65 21.19 -38.59
CA LYS A 58 -10.11 22.55 -38.45
C LYS A 58 -10.64 23.30 -37.23
N GLU A 59 -11.77 22.89 -36.68
CA GLU A 59 -12.49 23.63 -35.64
C GLU A 59 -12.61 22.84 -34.34
N ILE A 60 -12.66 21.48 -34.40
CA ILE A 60 -12.95 20.61 -33.27
C ILE A 60 -11.94 19.46 -33.21
N SER A 61 -11.43 19.21 -32.02
CA SER A 61 -10.61 18.02 -31.71
C SER A 61 -11.15 17.37 -30.46
N PHE A 62 -11.45 16.10 -30.54
CA PHE A 62 -11.78 15.29 -29.35
C PHE A 62 -11.30 13.86 -29.48
N SER A 63 -11.13 13.20 -28.34
CA SER A 63 -10.75 11.79 -28.27
C SER A 63 -11.69 11.02 -27.38
N LYS A 64 -11.87 9.74 -27.70
CA LYS A 64 -12.61 8.79 -26.89
C LYS A 64 -11.79 7.52 -26.71
N TRP A 65 -11.81 7.00 -25.50
CA TRP A 65 -11.23 5.73 -25.14
C TRP A 65 -12.33 4.68 -24.99
N ALA A 66 -12.08 3.49 -25.47
CA ALA A 66 -12.84 2.29 -25.16
C ALA A 66 -11.85 1.20 -24.79
N GLY A 67 -12.18 0.43 -23.78
CA GLY A 67 -11.35 -0.68 -23.31
C GLY A 67 -12.16 -1.96 -23.15
N VAL A 68 -11.49 -3.07 -23.34
CA VAL A 68 -12.00 -4.40 -23.04
C VAL A 68 -10.96 -5.15 -22.24
N ASN A 69 -11.40 -5.92 -21.25
CA ASN A 69 -10.49 -6.83 -20.56
C ASN A 69 -10.43 -8.14 -21.34
N VAL A 70 -9.23 -8.46 -21.86
CA VAL A 70 -8.96 -9.71 -22.58
C VAL A 70 -8.54 -10.75 -21.55
N PRO A 71 -9.31 -11.86 -21.40
CA PRO A 71 -8.97 -12.90 -20.45
C PRO A 71 -7.61 -13.52 -20.77
N GLY A 72 -6.78 -13.68 -19.74
CA GLY A 72 -5.50 -14.38 -19.86
C GLY A 72 -5.66 -15.88 -20.10
N THR A 73 -4.60 -16.50 -20.57
CA THR A 73 -4.54 -17.96 -20.80
C THR A 73 -4.36 -18.75 -19.50
N HIS A 74 -3.99 -18.09 -18.40
CA HIS A 74 -3.75 -18.72 -17.09
C HIS A 74 -4.93 -18.56 -16.14
N ARG A 75 -6.09 -19.11 -16.49
CA ARG A 75 -7.29 -19.15 -15.62
C ARG A 75 -7.12 -20.07 -14.41
N ASP A 76 -6.05 -20.86 -14.35
CA ASP A 76 -5.80 -21.85 -13.29
C ASP A 76 -4.98 -21.30 -12.13
N VAL A 77 -4.57 -20.03 -12.17
CA VAL A 77 -3.96 -19.34 -11.02
C VAL A 77 -5.03 -19.12 -9.96
N LYS A 78 -4.78 -19.66 -8.78
CA LYS A 78 -5.61 -19.43 -7.59
C LYS A 78 -4.73 -18.84 -6.51
N VAL A 79 -5.25 -17.86 -5.81
CA VAL A 79 -4.56 -17.22 -4.69
C VAL A 79 -5.48 -17.20 -3.48
N THR A 80 -4.95 -17.53 -2.33
CA THR A 80 -5.64 -17.38 -1.05
C THR A 80 -4.73 -16.71 -0.04
N LYS A 81 -5.33 -15.96 0.85
CA LYS A 81 -4.67 -15.29 1.96
C LYS A 81 -5.43 -15.58 3.25
N ASN A 82 -4.73 -16.00 4.29
CA ASN A 82 -5.35 -16.30 5.56
C ASN A 82 -4.51 -15.75 6.71
N LEU A 83 -5.15 -15.11 7.66
CA LEU A 83 -4.63 -14.91 9.01
C LEU A 83 -4.75 -16.24 9.78
N THR A 84 -3.64 -16.80 10.21
CA THR A 84 -3.62 -18.12 10.86
C THR A 84 -3.49 -18.04 12.37
N ALA A 85 -2.89 -16.96 12.88
CA ALA A 85 -2.76 -16.69 14.31
C ALA A 85 -2.45 -15.21 14.57
N HIS A 86 -2.74 -14.76 15.78
CA HIS A 86 -2.29 -13.48 16.31
C HIS A 86 -1.83 -13.66 17.76
N ASN A 87 -0.81 -12.90 18.15
CA ASN A 87 -0.30 -12.89 19.51
C ASN A 87 -0.05 -11.44 19.93
N GLU A 88 -0.55 -11.05 21.10
CA GLU A 88 -0.40 -9.69 21.61
C GLU A 88 0.92 -9.54 22.37
N GLU A 89 1.74 -8.56 21.99
CA GLU A 89 2.94 -8.13 22.66
C GLU A 89 2.66 -6.79 23.38
N THR A 90 2.11 -6.86 24.57
CA THR A 90 1.64 -5.66 25.32
C THR A 90 2.76 -4.68 25.66
N GLU A 91 3.98 -5.18 25.93
CA GLU A 91 5.14 -4.34 26.21
C GLU A 91 5.54 -3.46 25.01
N ASN A 92 5.26 -3.94 23.81
CA ASN A 92 5.59 -3.26 22.56
C ASN A 92 4.38 -2.55 21.91
N ASN A 93 3.20 -2.60 22.53
CA ASN A 93 1.95 -2.08 21.97
C ASN A 93 1.63 -2.57 20.56
N ARG A 94 1.85 -3.86 20.28
CA ARG A 94 1.64 -4.46 18.96
C ARG A 94 1.11 -5.88 19.04
N TYR A 95 0.58 -6.34 17.92
CA TYR A 95 0.32 -7.76 17.67
C TYR A 95 1.38 -8.33 16.72
N GLU A 96 1.81 -9.57 16.97
CA GLU A 96 2.44 -10.40 15.97
C GLU A 96 1.35 -11.17 15.23
N LEU A 97 1.23 -10.96 13.92
CA LEU A 97 0.25 -11.60 13.06
C LEU A 97 0.92 -12.67 12.21
N SER A 98 0.36 -13.87 12.18
CA SER A 98 0.85 -14.97 11.35
C SER A 98 -0.02 -15.11 10.11
N TRP A 99 0.60 -15.12 8.94
CA TRP A 99 -0.05 -15.15 7.64
C TRP A 99 0.31 -16.40 6.85
N GLU A 100 -0.63 -16.86 6.06
CA GLU A 100 -0.42 -17.87 5.04
C GLU A 100 -0.92 -17.34 3.70
N SER A 101 -0.01 -17.21 2.73
CA SER A 101 -0.31 -16.92 1.34
C SER A 101 -0.14 -18.19 0.53
N THR A 102 -1.18 -18.65 -0.14
CA THR A 102 -1.12 -19.81 -1.01
C THR A 102 -1.48 -19.40 -2.43
N PHE A 103 -0.67 -19.80 -3.39
CA PHE A 103 -0.95 -19.59 -4.80
C PHE A 103 -0.62 -20.82 -5.63
N THR A 104 -1.34 -20.98 -6.72
CA THR A 104 -1.18 -22.11 -7.63
C THR A 104 -0.44 -21.66 -8.90
N ILE A 105 0.68 -22.30 -9.19
CA ILE A 105 1.36 -22.17 -10.48
C ILE A 105 0.72 -23.19 -11.42
N PRO A 106 0.21 -22.76 -12.59
CA PRO A 106 -0.38 -23.67 -13.58
C PRO A 106 0.55 -24.82 -13.96
N SER A 107 0.00 -25.92 -14.45
CA SER A 107 0.81 -27.05 -14.94
C SER A 107 1.73 -26.66 -16.10
N THR A 108 1.39 -25.60 -16.83
CA THR A 108 2.21 -25.01 -17.90
C THR A 108 3.38 -24.15 -17.37
N GLY A 109 3.41 -23.88 -16.07
CA GLY A 109 4.43 -23.08 -15.39
C GLY A 109 4.03 -21.63 -15.18
N ALA A 110 4.88 -20.90 -14.46
CA ALA A 110 4.87 -19.43 -14.39
C ALA A 110 5.83 -18.89 -15.47
N ASP A 111 5.37 -17.97 -16.28
CA ASP A 111 6.19 -17.40 -17.35
C ASP A 111 7.19 -16.36 -16.78
N ALA A 112 8.22 -16.05 -17.57
CA ALA A 112 9.10 -14.93 -17.29
C ALA A 112 8.28 -13.63 -17.18
N GLY A 113 8.57 -12.80 -16.15
CA GLY A 113 7.81 -11.61 -15.85
C GLY A 113 6.55 -11.85 -14.99
N ALA A 114 6.19 -13.10 -14.66
CA ALA A 114 5.21 -13.34 -13.60
C ALA A 114 5.75 -12.80 -12.27
N TRP A 115 4.89 -12.26 -11.43
CA TRP A 115 5.30 -11.58 -10.22
C TRP A 115 4.41 -11.93 -9.02
N PHE A 116 5.01 -11.87 -7.86
CA PHE A 116 4.35 -11.98 -6.57
C PHE A 116 4.54 -10.67 -5.80
N VAL A 117 3.46 -10.16 -5.24
CA VAL A 117 3.48 -9.00 -4.35
C VAL A 117 2.63 -9.29 -3.13
N ASP A 118 3.11 -8.88 -1.99
CA ASP A 118 2.38 -8.90 -0.72
C ASP A 118 2.46 -7.51 -0.08
N GLU A 119 1.32 -6.94 0.28
CA GLU A 119 1.21 -5.58 0.77
C GLU A 119 0.39 -5.51 2.05
N LEU A 120 1.01 -4.92 3.06
CA LEU A 120 0.46 -4.69 4.39
C LEU A 120 -0.10 -3.28 4.45
N THR A 121 -1.37 -3.16 4.84
CA THR A 121 -2.04 -1.86 5.00
C THR A 121 -2.77 -1.79 6.33
N ASN A 122 -3.13 -0.59 6.74
CA ASN A 122 -3.89 -0.35 7.96
C ASN A 122 -4.80 0.87 7.80
N ASN A 123 -5.70 1.10 8.76
CA ASN A 123 -6.62 2.23 8.77
C ASN A 123 -6.17 3.38 9.71
N THR A 124 -4.92 3.35 10.18
CA THR A 124 -4.38 4.42 11.03
C THR A 124 -3.75 5.55 10.21
N SER A 125 -3.39 6.65 10.86
CA SER A 125 -2.64 7.74 10.23
C SER A 125 -1.16 7.39 9.99
N ASP A 126 -0.62 6.37 10.67
CA ASP A 126 0.71 5.82 10.44
C ASP A 126 0.60 4.69 9.42
N ASN A 127 1.00 4.97 8.18
CA ASN A 127 0.99 3.99 7.09
C ASN A 127 2.00 2.84 7.31
N THR A 128 2.87 2.95 8.31
CA THR A 128 3.83 1.90 8.71
C THR A 128 3.41 1.14 9.97
N ALA A 129 2.19 1.35 10.48
CA ALA A 129 1.70 0.62 11.65
C ALA A 129 1.49 -0.89 11.41
N HIS A 130 1.36 -1.32 10.15
CA HIS A 130 1.37 -2.73 9.76
C HIS A 130 2.62 -3.01 8.93
N TYR A 131 3.56 -3.79 9.45
CA TYR A 131 4.89 -3.91 8.87
C TYR A 131 5.57 -5.26 9.13
N MET A 132 6.62 -5.50 8.36
CA MET A 132 7.60 -6.57 8.59
C MET A 132 8.98 -5.96 8.86
N THR A 133 9.78 -6.65 9.67
CA THR A 133 11.21 -6.36 9.87
C THR A 133 12.05 -6.93 8.73
N TYR A 134 13.31 -6.52 8.65
CA TYR A 134 14.28 -7.09 7.71
C TYR A 134 14.33 -8.62 7.80
N GLN A 135 14.43 -9.17 9.01
CA GLN A 135 14.53 -10.62 9.20
C GLN A 135 13.28 -11.35 8.74
N GLN A 136 12.10 -10.81 9.03
CA GLN A 136 10.83 -11.43 8.59
C GLN A 136 10.72 -11.47 7.05
N VAL A 137 11.12 -10.39 6.36
CA VAL A 137 11.14 -10.36 4.89
C VAL A 137 12.20 -11.31 4.34
N LYS A 138 13.39 -11.33 4.95
CA LYS A 138 14.47 -12.25 4.57
C LYS A 138 14.02 -13.71 4.63
N ASP A 139 13.33 -14.10 5.69
CA ASP A 139 12.82 -15.46 5.87
C ASP A 139 11.82 -15.84 4.77
N VAL A 140 11.02 -14.88 4.28
CA VAL A 140 10.10 -15.10 3.15
C VAL A 140 10.88 -15.29 1.84
N PHE A 141 11.85 -14.43 1.58
CA PHE A 141 12.65 -14.51 0.36
C PHE A 141 13.52 -15.78 0.31
N ASP A 142 14.08 -16.19 1.45
CA ASP A 142 14.83 -17.45 1.55
C ASP A 142 13.92 -18.66 1.27
N LYS A 143 12.69 -18.66 1.79
CA LYS A 143 11.68 -19.70 1.48
C LYS A 143 11.32 -19.71 -0.01
N ALA A 144 11.09 -18.53 -0.60
CA ALA A 144 10.80 -18.40 -2.02
C ALA A 144 11.97 -18.92 -2.86
N LYS A 145 13.21 -18.55 -2.54
CA LYS A 145 14.42 -19.06 -3.19
C LYS A 145 14.59 -20.57 -3.07
N ASN A 146 14.27 -21.15 -1.92
CA ASN A 146 14.32 -22.59 -1.72
C ASN A 146 13.32 -23.34 -2.64
N ILE A 147 12.19 -22.71 -2.97
CA ILE A 147 11.15 -23.28 -3.85
C ILE A 147 11.50 -23.08 -5.33
N PHE A 148 11.93 -21.88 -5.70
CA PHE A 148 12.04 -21.43 -7.08
C PHE A 148 13.48 -21.37 -7.60
N GLY A 149 14.48 -21.45 -6.69
CA GLY A 149 15.89 -21.32 -7.03
C GLY A 149 16.22 -19.98 -7.68
N ASP A 150 17.06 -20.01 -8.68
CA ASP A 150 17.51 -18.83 -9.43
C ASP A 150 16.51 -18.35 -10.49
N THR A 151 15.33 -18.97 -10.58
CA THR A 151 14.28 -18.52 -11.51
C THR A 151 13.59 -17.25 -11.04
N ILE A 152 13.72 -16.86 -9.77
CA ILE A 152 13.18 -15.62 -9.23
C ILE A 152 14.29 -14.59 -8.97
N TYR A 153 13.95 -13.34 -9.15
CA TYR A 153 14.84 -12.19 -8.98
C TYR A 153 14.05 -10.94 -8.57
N ASN A 154 14.67 -9.76 -8.62
CA ASN A 154 14.05 -8.45 -8.40
C ASN A 154 13.31 -8.38 -7.05
N PHE A 155 14.03 -8.78 -5.99
CA PHE A 155 13.48 -8.76 -4.63
C PHE A 155 13.38 -7.34 -4.12
N LYS A 156 12.16 -6.79 -4.11
CA LYS A 156 11.87 -5.43 -3.71
C LYS A 156 11.12 -5.38 -2.40
N VAL A 157 11.37 -4.33 -1.65
CA VAL A 157 10.63 -3.99 -0.42
C VAL A 157 10.29 -2.52 -0.42
N LYS A 158 9.18 -2.16 0.24
CA LYS A 158 8.75 -0.78 0.41
C LYS A 158 8.70 -0.42 1.89
N SER A 159 9.23 0.76 2.23
CA SER A 159 9.12 1.38 3.55
C SER A 159 8.70 2.84 3.37
N GLY A 160 7.54 3.22 3.94
CA GLY A 160 6.92 4.50 3.63
C GLY A 160 6.67 4.63 2.12
N ASP A 161 7.15 5.71 1.51
CA ASP A 161 6.99 5.97 0.07
C ASP A 161 8.17 5.47 -0.79
N HIS A 162 9.19 4.88 -0.17
CA HIS A 162 10.40 4.45 -0.85
C HIS A 162 10.41 2.94 -1.11
N GLU A 163 10.84 2.55 -2.32
CA GLU A 163 11.09 1.17 -2.71
C GLU A 163 12.59 0.92 -2.79
N TYR A 164 13.03 -0.24 -2.30
CA TYR A 164 14.43 -0.64 -2.23
C TYR A 164 14.62 -2.02 -2.84
N ASP A 165 15.81 -2.25 -3.39
CA ASP A 165 16.31 -3.59 -3.62
C ASP A 165 16.68 -4.21 -2.26
N PHE A 166 16.04 -5.31 -1.90
CA PHE A 166 16.21 -5.92 -0.58
C PHE A 166 17.66 -6.29 -0.29
N TYR A 167 18.37 -6.87 -1.26
CA TYR A 167 19.74 -7.31 -1.05
C TYR A 167 20.79 -6.19 -1.04
N SER A 168 20.38 -4.95 -1.36
CA SER A 168 21.23 -3.77 -1.18
C SER A 168 21.12 -3.16 0.22
N LEU A 169 20.18 -3.62 1.05
CA LEU A 169 19.96 -3.07 2.38
C LEU A 169 20.91 -3.67 3.41
N ASN A 170 21.26 -2.86 4.41
CA ASN A 170 21.95 -3.35 5.60
C ASN A 170 20.99 -4.20 6.46
N SER A 171 21.44 -5.38 6.90
CA SER A 171 20.67 -6.29 7.76
C SER A 171 20.33 -5.73 9.15
N GLU A 172 21.04 -4.68 9.58
CA GLU A 172 20.80 -3.98 10.86
C GLU A 172 19.77 -2.83 10.74
N THR A 173 19.10 -2.71 9.60
CA THR A 173 18.11 -1.65 9.42
C THR A 173 16.88 -1.85 10.32
N ASP A 174 16.45 -0.78 10.98
CA ASP A 174 15.18 -0.71 11.74
C ASP A 174 13.98 -0.38 10.84
N ALA A 175 14.15 -0.43 9.52
CA ALA A 175 13.10 -0.10 8.58
C ALA A 175 11.88 -1.01 8.73
N LYS A 176 10.71 -0.40 8.67
CA LYS A 176 9.40 -1.06 8.69
C LYS A 176 8.94 -1.27 7.25
N PHE A 177 8.93 -2.51 6.78
CA PHE A 177 8.54 -2.83 5.42
C PHE A 177 7.05 -3.14 5.34
N THR A 178 6.34 -2.42 4.49
CA THR A 178 4.90 -2.57 4.27
C THR A 178 4.57 -3.35 3.01
N ARG A 179 5.56 -3.64 2.17
CA ARG A 179 5.39 -4.41 0.94
C ARG A 179 6.67 -5.15 0.62
N PHE A 180 6.51 -6.35 0.08
CA PHE A 180 7.60 -7.11 -0.53
C PHE A 180 7.14 -7.77 -1.83
N SER A 181 8.08 -7.98 -2.76
CA SER A 181 7.79 -8.57 -4.06
C SER A 181 9.00 -9.29 -4.65
N PHE A 182 8.74 -10.21 -5.57
CA PHE A 182 9.73 -10.82 -6.45
C PHE A 182 9.10 -11.14 -7.80
N GLU A 183 9.94 -11.33 -8.80
CA GLU A 183 9.54 -11.63 -10.17
C GLU A 183 10.20 -12.92 -10.66
N PHE A 184 9.58 -13.60 -11.63
CA PHE A 184 10.18 -14.72 -12.31
C PHE A 184 11.05 -14.21 -13.47
N LYS A 185 12.34 -14.49 -13.40
CA LYS A 185 13.33 -14.15 -14.43
C LYS A 185 13.15 -15.02 -15.67
N ASP A 186 12.94 -16.31 -15.42
CA ASP A 186 12.80 -17.34 -16.44
C ASP A 186 11.50 -18.11 -16.18
N LYS A 187 11.05 -18.87 -17.18
CA LYS A 187 9.88 -19.72 -17.02
C LYS A 187 10.16 -20.81 -15.98
N PHE A 188 9.33 -20.83 -14.94
CA PHE A 188 9.39 -21.87 -13.91
C PHE A 188 8.32 -22.93 -14.17
N VAL A 189 8.74 -24.15 -14.43
CA VAL A 189 7.85 -25.32 -14.57
C VAL A 189 8.13 -26.27 -13.43
N PRO A 190 7.18 -26.46 -12.48
CA PRO A 190 7.38 -27.37 -11.37
C PRO A 190 7.49 -28.82 -11.84
N SER A 191 8.51 -29.55 -11.38
CA SER A 191 8.72 -30.96 -11.72
C SER A 191 7.60 -31.89 -11.23
N ASN A 192 6.87 -31.48 -10.20
CA ASN A 192 5.82 -32.25 -9.54
C ASN A 192 4.41 -31.69 -9.81
N SER A 193 4.22 -30.87 -10.84
CA SER A 193 2.89 -30.34 -11.16
C SER A 193 2.00 -31.46 -11.75
N ASN A 194 0.79 -31.52 -11.25
CA ASN A 194 -0.28 -32.32 -11.82
C ASN A 194 -1.20 -31.42 -12.69
N LYS A 195 -2.29 -31.99 -13.21
CA LYS A 195 -3.28 -31.23 -14.00
C LYS A 195 -3.88 -30.00 -13.26
N ASP A 196 -3.85 -30.01 -11.91
CA ASP A 196 -4.38 -28.95 -11.07
C ASP A 196 -3.32 -27.88 -10.72
N GLY A 197 -2.11 -28.03 -11.28
CA GLY A 197 -0.98 -27.12 -11.06
C GLY A 197 -0.16 -27.46 -9.81
N TYR A 198 0.78 -26.59 -9.47
CA TYR A 198 1.67 -26.70 -8.32
C TYR A 198 1.30 -25.66 -7.26
N LYS A 199 0.91 -26.13 -6.08
CA LYS A 199 0.50 -25.29 -4.97
C LYS A 199 1.72 -24.84 -4.16
N VAL A 200 1.92 -23.53 -4.04
CA VAL A 200 2.96 -22.90 -3.22
C VAL A 200 2.32 -22.27 -2.00
N THR A 201 2.92 -22.46 -0.84
CA THR A 201 2.47 -21.84 0.40
C THR A 201 3.64 -21.10 1.05
N LEU A 202 3.48 -19.80 1.26
CA LEU A 202 4.40 -18.95 2.00
C LEU A 202 3.78 -18.59 3.35
N LYS A 203 4.47 -18.98 4.44
CA LYS A 203 4.07 -18.66 5.81
C LYS A 203 5.07 -17.65 6.38
N TYR A 204 4.58 -16.59 6.96
CA TYR A 204 5.39 -15.50 7.51
C TYR A 204 4.63 -14.73 8.57
N LYS A 205 5.31 -13.79 9.20
CA LYS A 205 4.80 -12.96 10.28
C LYS A 205 4.93 -11.50 9.93
N SER A 206 4.05 -10.67 10.48
CA SER A 206 4.13 -9.23 10.48
C SER A 206 3.80 -8.68 11.86
N TYR A 207 4.10 -7.40 12.08
CA TYR A 207 3.69 -6.67 13.28
C TYR A 207 2.59 -5.66 12.95
N ALA A 208 1.65 -5.55 13.86
CA ALA A 208 0.53 -4.62 13.81
C ALA A 208 0.57 -3.74 15.06
N ASP A 209 1.06 -2.51 14.92
CA ASP A 209 1.17 -1.54 16.00
C ASP A 209 -0.20 -0.94 16.31
N TYR A 210 -0.64 -1.07 17.57
CA TYR A 210 -1.92 -0.56 18.02
C TYR A 210 -1.84 0.71 18.87
N SER A 211 -0.69 1.38 18.87
CA SER A 211 -0.48 2.61 19.67
C SER A 211 -1.46 3.73 19.30
N ALA A 212 -2.02 3.70 18.10
CA ALA A 212 -3.05 4.66 17.69
C ALA A 212 -4.37 4.51 18.45
N GLY A 213 -4.66 3.31 18.98
CA GLY A 213 -5.90 2.98 19.66
C GLY A 213 -7.16 3.08 18.77
N GLY A 214 -8.33 2.87 19.36
CA GLY A 214 -9.60 2.86 18.64
C GLY A 214 -9.87 1.57 17.89
N GLU A 215 -10.75 1.64 16.89
CA GLU A 215 -11.02 0.53 15.99
C GLU A 215 -9.92 0.44 14.93
N LEU A 216 -9.17 -0.64 14.98
CA LEU A 216 -8.01 -0.88 14.12
C LEU A 216 -8.28 -2.03 13.16
N GLU A 217 -7.89 -1.85 11.92
CA GLU A 217 -7.91 -2.88 10.90
C GLU A 217 -6.55 -2.95 10.21
N PHE A 218 -5.94 -4.12 10.26
CA PHE A 218 -4.66 -4.44 9.63
C PHE A 218 -4.90 -5.45 8.52
N LYS A 219 -4.77 -5.02 7.27
CA LYS A 219 -5.02 -5.84 6.08
C LYS A 219 -3.72 -6.33 5.48
N ASN A 220 -3.80 -7.52 4.92
CA ASN A 220 -2.73 -8.08 4.12
C ASN A 220 -3.29 -8.53 2.77
N ASN A 221 -2.77 -7.92 1.70
CA ASN A 221 -3.18 -8.16 0.32
C ASN A 221 -2.06 -8.90 -0.40
N VAL A 222 -2.38 -9.99 -1.04
CA VAL A 222 -1.45 -10.71 -1.90
C VAL A 222 -1.93 -10.68 -3.34
N ASN A 223 -0.99 -10.51 -4.25
CA ASN A 223 -1.22 -10.63 -5.69
C ASN A 223 -0.17 -11.57 -6.27
N PHE A 224 -0.62 -12.58 -6.96
CA PHE A 224 0.22 -13.40 -7.81
C PHE A 224 -0.33 -13.36 -9.23
N TRP A 225 0.48 -12.78 -10.12
CA TRP A 225 0.20 -12.77 -11.55
C TRP A 225 -1.22 -12.27 -11.89
N ASN A 226 -1.60 -11.12 -11.32
CA ASN A 226 -2.90 -10.44 -11.41
C ASN A 226 -4.11 -11.13 -10.71
N VAL A 227 -3.89 -12.21 -9.98
CA VAL A 227 -4.93 -12.78 -9.13
C VAL A 227 -4.68 -12.35 -7.69
N ASN A 228 -5.70 -11.77 -7.07
CA ASN A 228 -5.63 -11.17 -5.74
C ASN A 228 -6.36 -12.00 -4.70
N ALA A 229 -5.85 -11.95 -3.47
CA ALA A 229 -6.56 -12.34 -2.27
C ALA A 229 -6.15 -11.44 -1.11
N ASN A 230 -6.97 -11.34 -0.10
CA ASN A 230 -6.67 -10.58 1.11
C ASN A 230 -7.33 -11.21 2.33
N ASP A 231 -6.81 -10.86 3.50
CA ASP A 231 -7.43 -11.11 4.78
C ASP A 231 -7.05 -9.98 5.74
N SER A 232 -7.75 -9.86 6.88
CA SER A 232 -7.53 -8.78 7.83
C SER A 232 -7.63 -9.24 9.28
N PHE A 233 -6.90 -8.54 10.15
CA PHE A 233 -7.04 -8.59 11.59
C PHE A 233 -7.72 -7.31 12.07
N LYS A 234 -8.78 -7.46 12.87
CA LYS A 234 -9.50 -6.34 13.48
C LYS A 234 -9.41 -6.44 14.99
N THR A 235 -9.19 -5.30 15.62
CA THR A 235 -9.17 -5.17 17.08
C THR A 235 -9.63 -3.79 17.50
N THR A 236 -10.07 -3.69 18.74
CA THR A 236 -10.36 -2.40 19.38
C THR A 236 -9.45 -2.25 20.58
N LYS A 237 -8.75 -1.13 20.67
CA LYS A 237 -7.88 -0.80 21.79
C LYS A 237 -8.28 0.51 22.39
N ASP A 238 -8.34 0.55 23.72
CA ASP A 238 -8.56 1.79 24.43
C ASP A 238 -7.43 2.77 24.13
N ILE A 239 -7.82 3.99 23.82
CA ILE A 239 -6.84 5.05 23.60
C ILE A 239 -6.41 5.54 24.97
N LYS A 240 -5.14 5.44 25.25
CA LYS A 240 -4.55 6.05 26.42
C LYS A 240 -4.41 7.54 26.18
N SER A 241 -5.45 8.30 26.47
CA SER A 241 -5.27 9.73 26.69
C SER A 241 -4.33 9.90 27.87
N SER A 242 -3.29 10.70 27.70
CA SER A 242 -2.35 11.01 28.78
C SER A 242 -2.31 12.50 29.02
N ILE A 243 -2.15 12.86 30.26
CA ILE A 243 -1.89 14.24 30.69
C ILE A 243 -0.59 14.24 31.48
N VAL A 244 0.29 15.13 31.12
CA VAL A 244 1.54 15.37 31.84
C VAL A 244 1.60 16.87 32.15
N LYS A 245 1.78 17.22 33.44
CA LYS A 245 2.00 18.58 33.87
C LYS A 245 3.43 18.71 34.40
N SER A 246 4.17 19.69 33.92
CA SER A 246 5.53 19.99 34.32
C SER A 246 5.70 21.49 34.51
N ASP A 247 6.74 21.88 35.26
CA ASP A 247 7.23 23.24 35.22
C ASP A 247 7.85 23.58 33.85
N GLY A 248 8.12 24.85 33.61
CA GLY A 248 8.73 25.29 32.34
C GLY A 248 10.12 24.71 32.06
N ASN A 249 10.71 23.97 32.98
CA ASN A 249 12.01 23.30 32.87
C ASN A 249 11.89 21.77 32.68
N ASN A 250 10.70 21.27 32.42
CA ASN A 250 10.37 19.84 32.32
C ASN A 250 10.53 19.03 33.62
N ASN A 251 10.53 19.65 34.76
CA ASN A 251 10.54 18.96 36.04
C ASN A 251 9.11 18.58 36.44
N THR A 252 8.89 17.35 36.82
CA THR A 252 7.63 16.84 37.38
C THR A 252 7.64 16.79 38.91
N ALA A 253 8.80 17.11 39.52
CA ALA A 253 8.99 17.13 40.95
C ALA A 253 8.68 18.50 41.55
N ASP A 254 8.40 18.53 42.84
CA ASP A 254 8.15 19.75 43.61
C ASP A 254 9.29 20.77 43.43
N THR A 255 9.00 21.85 42.72
CA THR A 255 9.99 22.91 42.50
C THR A 255 9.76 23.95 43.57
N TYR A 256 10.72 24.11 44.46
CA TYR A 256 10.68 25.18 45.47
C TYR A 256 10.93 26.53 44.80
N VAL A 257 9.96 27.39 44.91
CA VAL A 257 10.10 28.77 44.50
C VAL A 257 10.77 29.55 45.65
N LYS A 258 11.86 30.22 45.36
CA LYS A 258 12.59 30.98 46.34
C LYS A 258 11.75 32.20 46.75
N THR A 259 11.34 32.28 48.01
CA THR A 259 10.69 33.45 48.57
C THR A 259 11.70 34.53 48.92
N THR A 260 11.39 35.76 48.63
CA THR A 260 12.11 36.94 49.14
C THR A 260 11.41 37.50 50.38
N ASP A 261 12.09 38.32 51.21
CA ASP A 261 11.51 38.94 52.40
C ASP A 261 10.27 39.81 52.14
N SER A 262 9.99 40.14 50.87
CA SER A 262 8.84 40.93 50.42
C SER A 262 7.74 40.11 49.76
N GLY A 263 7.81 38.79 49.81
CA GLY A 263 6.94 37.88 49.04
C GLY A 263 7.53 37.51 47.69
N TYR A 264 6.88 36.58 47.05
CA TYR A 264 7.28 36.13 45.70
C TYR A 264 6.59 36.97 44.62
N ASP A 265 7.37 37.68 43.83
CA ASP A 265 6.91 38.46 42.70
C ASP A 265 7.53 37.86 41.42
N GLY A 266 7.11 36.67 41.06
CA GLY A 266 7.61 35.94 39.92
C GLY A 266 6.55 35.25 39.09
N THR A 267 6.85 35.02 37.86
CA THR A 267 6.01 34.27 36.92
C THR A 267 6.42 32.81 36.92
N LEU A 268 5.48 31.91 37.19
CA LEU A 268 5.65 30.47 37.01
C LEU A 268 5.09 30.06 35.64
N THR A 269 5.85 29.28 34.91
CA THR A 269 5.38 28.69 33.66
C THR A 269 5.04 27.23 33.89
N TRP A 270 3.82 26.88 33.59
CA TRP A 270 3.37 25.49 33.60
C TRP A 270 3.20 25.01 32.17
N ILE A 271 3.64 23.80 31.93
CA ILE A 271 3.42 23.09 30.62
C ILE A 271 2.50 21.92 30.91
N VAL A 272 1.36 21.90 30.25
CA VAL A 272 0.43 20.77 30.24
C VAL A 272 0.45 20.16 28.87
N MET A 273 0.96 18.95 28.79
CA MET A 273 0.92 18.15 27.54
C MET A 273 -0.25 17.16 27.66
N VAL A 274 -1.12 17.18 26.65
CA VAL A 274 -2.26 16.29 26.57
C VAL A 274 -2.17 15.53 25.26
N THR A 275 -2.09 14.22 25.35
CA THR A 275 -2.30 13.35 24.21
C THR A 275 -3.79 13.12 24.06
N MET A 276 -4.35 13.51 22.93
CA MET A 276 -5.79 13.45 22.65
C MET A 276 -6.10 12.34 21.68
N ASP A 277 -7.25 11.70 21.91
CA ASP A 277 -7.81 10.77 20.96
C ASP A 277 -8.30 11.51 19.71
N LYS A 278 -7.89 11.01 18.52
CA LYS A 278 -8.33 11.58 17.24
C LYS A 278 -9.84 11.46 16.99
N ASN A 279 -10.50 10.52 17.66
CA ASN A 279 -11.94 10.26 17.49
C ASN A 279 -12.81 11.03 18.50
N ALA A 280 -12.21 11.66 19.53
CA ALA A 280 -12.97 12.46 20.45
C ALA A 280 -13.31 13.84 19.84
N THR A 281 -14.58 14.18 19.89
CA THR A 281 -15.09 15.43 19.33
C THR A 281 -14.94 16.63 20.27
N LYS A 282 -14.67 16.36 21.55
CA LYS A 282 -14.54 17.40 22.58
C LYS A 282 -13.68 16.92 23.74
N TYR A 283 -12.74 17.77 24.14
CA TYR A 283 -11.97 17.61 25.38
C TYR A 283 -12.19 18.81 26.29
N THR A 284 -12.21 18.55 27.58
CA THR A 284 -12.17 19.59 28.62
C THR A 284 -10.94 19.34 29.46
N ILE A 285 -10.07 20.34 29.53
CA ILE A 285 -8.89 20.34 30.41
C ILE A 285 -9.19 21.31 31.54
N THR A 286 -9.17 20.83 32.76
CA THR A 286 -9.36 21.67 33.96
C THR A 286 -8.06 21.67 34.75
N ASP A 287 -7.53 22.85 35.03
CA ASP A 287 -6.39 23.05 35.94
C ASP A 287 -6.85 23.88 37.12
N ASN A 288 -6.81 23.28 38.29
CA ASN A 288 -7.20 23.95 39.51
C ASN A 288 -6.01 24.70 40.10
N MET A 289 -6.05 26.02 40.04
CA MET A 289 -5.00 26.86 40.61
C MET A 289 -5.19 26.96 42.15
N PRO A 290 -4.10 26.88 42.94
CA PRO A 290 -4.14 27.16 44.35
C PRO A 290 -4.58 28.60 44.66
N GLU A 291 -5.10 28.82 45.86
CA GLU A 291 -5.46 30.16 46.34
C GLU A 291 -4.24 31.10 46.29
N GLY A 292 -4.45 32.32 45.81
CA GLY A 292 -3.37 33.31 45.67
C GLY A 292 -2.59 33.27 44.36
N ILE A 293 -2.89 32.32 43.48
CA ILE A 293 -2.28 32.26 42.14
C ILE A 293 -3.27 32.75 41.08
N SER A 294 -2.85 33.71 40.27
CA SER A 294 -3.64 34.21 39.16
C SER A 294 -2.99 33.81 37.81
N VAL A 295 -3.81 33.40 36.85
CA VAL A 295 -3.35 33.12 35.49
C VAL A 295 -3.20 34.43 34.71
N GLN A 296 -2.00 34.73 34.22
CA GLN A 296 -1.74 35.96 33.48
C GLN A 296 -1.82 35.73 31.96
N ASN A 297 -1.26 34.65 31.48
CA ASN A 297 -1.23 34.31 30.04
C ASN A 297 -1.49 32.83 29.83
N VAL A 298 -2.27 32.50 28.79
CA VAL A 298 -2.48 31.13 28.33
C VAL A 298 -2.11 31.06 26.87
N THR A 299 -1.18 30.16 26.52
CA THR A 299 -0.84 29.88 25.14
C THR A 299 -1.15 28.42 24.85
N VAL A 300 -1.96 28.18 23.83
CA VAL A 300 -2.25 26.81 23.35
C VAL A 300 -1.49 26.57 22.04
N LYS A 301 -0.65 25.55 22.03
CA LYS A 301 0.04 25.10 20.81
C LYS A 301 -0.45 23.71 20.47
N LEU A 302 -0.95 23.55 19.25
CA LEU A 302 -1.29 22.24 18.71
C LEU A 302 -0.06 21.69 18.00
N LYS A 303 0.38 20.51 18.38
CA LYS A 303 1.41 19.76 17.68
C LYS A 303 0.74 18.54 17.06
N TYR A 304 0.70 18.51 15.75
CA TYR A 304 0.28 17.32 15.01
C TYR A 304 1.51 16.42 14.85
N ASN A 305 1.39 15.19 15.28
CA ASN A 305 2.35 14.17 14.88
C ASN A 305 1.92 13.74 13.47
N ASN A 306 2.65 14.21 12.47
CA ASN A 306 2.50 13.75 11.09
C ASN A 306 3.05 12.34 10.95
#